data_f65e7692370ea16c191af6ff80202a85
#
_entry.id   f65e7692370ea16c191af6ff80202a85
#
_cell.length_a   1.000
_cell.length_b   1.000
_cell.length_c   1.000
_cell.angle_alpha   90.00
_cell.angle_beta   90.00
_cell.angle_gamma   90.00
#
_symmetry.space_group_name_H-M   'P 1'
#
loop_
_entity.id
_entity.type
_entity.pdbx_description
1 polymer ?
#
loop_
_entity_poly.entity_id
_entity_poly.type
_entity_poly.pdbx_seq_one_letter_code
_entity_poly.pdbx_strand_id
1 'polypeptide(L)'
;MTTTTPLKVAEVLSDLIRIDTSNFGTDDGPGERAAAEYAAAHLTDAQLSPQILESAPRRANLVTRWPGVDSARPPLLVHGHLDVVPAQAADWSVDPLSGEIRDGFVWGRGAIDMKQFIAQLLVLVAERQRAGRPPARDVLLVFTADEEHSGQRGSYWLARERRTLFDGVVDAMGEGGGFSLSLPNDRRLYSIGTGE
;
A
#
# COMPACT_ATOMS: atom_id res chain seq x y z
N MET A 1 3.21 -20.18 -19.80
CA MET A 1 2.34 -20.53 -18.66
C MET A 1 1.75 -19.25 -18.11
N THR A 2 0.44 -19.17 -17.89
CA THR A 2 -0.19 -17.95 -17.33
C THR A 2 0.11 -17.93 -15.82
N THR A 3 0.83 -16.93 -15.37
CA THR A 3 1.12 -16.73 -13.94
C THR A 3 -0.19 -16.56 -13.18
N THR A 4 -0.38 -17.32 -12.10
CA THR A 4 -1.59 -17.21 -11.25
C THR A 4 -1.56 -15.93 -10.43
N THR A 5 -2.71 -15.42 -10.00
CA THR A 5 -2.82 -14.21 -9.18
C THR A 5 -1.92 -14.22 -7.93
N PRO A 6 -1.87 -15.30 -7.12
CA PRO A 6 -0.96 -15.37 -5.98
C PRO A 6 0.52 -15.22 -6.35
N LEU A 7 0.96 -15.81 -7.46
CA LEU A 7 2.35 -15.66 -7.93
C LEU A 7 2.65 -14.24 -8.37
N LYS A 8 1.71 -13.56 -9.04
CA LYS A 8 1.87 -12.15 -9.41
C LYS A 8 2.00 -11.25 -8.19
N VAL A 9 1.19 -11.47 -7.15
CA VAL A 9 1.30 -10.72 -5.90
C VAL A 9 2.67 -10.94 -5.26
N ALA A 10 3.16 -12.19 -5.23
CA ALA A 10 4.47 -12.49 -4.67
C ALA A 10 5.61 -11.83 -5.46
N GLU A 11 5.53 -11.78 -6.79
CA GLU A 11 6.49 -11.09 -7.66
C GLU A 11 6.51 -9.58 -7.39
N VAL A 12 5.33 -8.93 -7.41
CA VAL A 12 5.20 -7.49 -7.13
C VAL A 12 5.66 -7.15 -5.71
N LEU A 13 5.32 -7.99 -4.73
CA LEU A 13 5.80 -7.82 -3.36
C LEU A 13 7.33 -7.95 -3.27
N SER A 14 7.91 -8.96 -3.92
CA SER A 14 9.35 -9.17 -4.00
C SER A 14 10.06 -7.92 -4.55
N ASP A 15 9.54 -7.35 -5.62
CA ASP A 15 10.10 -6.14 -6.23
C ASP A 15 9.99 -4.92 -5.30
N LEU A 16 8.83 -4.74 -4.65
CA LEU A 16 8.64 -3.66 -3.67
C LEU A 16 9.59 -3.79 -2.48
N ILE A 17 9.86 -5.01 -1.99
CA ILE A 17 10.80 -5.24 -0.88
C ILE A 17 12.23 -4.83 -1.28
N ARG A 18 12.64 -5.11 -2.53
CA ARG A 18 13.97 -4.72 -3.05
C ARG A 18 14.19 -3.22 -3.14
N ILE A 19 13.12 -2.45 -3.16
CA ILE A 19 13.21 -0.99 -3.10
C ILE A 19 13.33 -0.60 -1.63
N ASP A 20 14.51 -0.13 -1.22
CA ASP A 20 14.73 0.35 0.14
C ASP A 20 13.92 1.62 0.39
N THR A 21 13.03 1.56 1.36
CA THR A 21 12.22 2.67 1.86
C THR A 21 12.31 2.77 3.38
N SER A 22 13.45 2.39 3.94
CA SER A 22 13.72 2.42 5.38
C SER A 22 13.55 3.84 5.92
N ASN A 23 12.66 4.00 6.89
CA ASN A 23 12.35 5.26 7.53
C ASN A 23 13.09 5.36 8.88
N PHE A 24 14.08 6.22 8.94
CA PHE A 24 14.89 6.47 10.15
C PHE A 24 14.34 7.62 10.99
N GLY A 25 13.15 8.13 10.69
CA GLY A 25 12.56 9.29 11.35
C GLY A 25 13.17 10.63 10.94
N THR A 26 14.01 10.64 9.92
CA THR A 26 14.63 11.82 9.33
C THR A 26 14.42 11.85 7.82
N ASP A 27 14.71 12.99 7.18
CA ASP A 27 14.62 13.10 5.71
C ASP A 27 15.92 12.63 5.00
N ASP A 28 16.91 12.09 5.73
CA ASP A 28 18.20 11.68 5.17
C ASP A 28 18.20 10.25 4.58
N GLY A 29 17.16 9.47 4.86
CA GLY A 29 17.00 8.10 4.37
C GLY A 29 16.74 8.00 2.86
N PRO A 30 16.54 6.77 2.35
CA PRO A 30 16.25 6.54 0.93
C PRO A 30 14.93 7.19 0.48
N GLY A 31 13.95 7.29 1.37
CA GLY A 31 12.62 7.82 1.10
C GLY A 31 11.76 6.90 0.23
N GLU A 32 10.52 7.31 -0.02
CA GLU A 32 9.51 6.47 -0.65
C GLU A 32 9.40 6.68 -2.17
N ARG A 33 10.14 7.65 -2.74
CA ARG A 33 10.02 8.06 -4.14
C ARG A 33 10.09 6.88 -5.12
N ALA A 34 11.07 6.01 -4.97
CA ALA A 34 11.26 4.88 -5.89
C ALA A 34 10.11 3.87 -5.80
N ALA A 35 9.59 3.61 -4.60
CA ALA A 35 8.43 2.73 -4.41
C ALA A 35 7.13 3.37 -4.96
N ALA A 36 6.97 4.68 -4.81
CA ALA A 36 5.86 5.41 -5.39
C ALA A 36 5.90 5.37 -6.93
N GLU A 37 7.09 5.53 -7.54
CA GLU A 37 7.28 5.43 -8.99
C GLU A 37 6.98 4.01 -9.51
N TYR A 38 7.43 2.98 -8.80
CA TYR A 38 7.12 1.59 -9.11
C TYR A 38 5.60 1.33 -9.10
N ALA A 39 4.92 1.75 -8.03
CA ALA A 39 3.47 1.62 -7.91
C ALA A 39 2.73 2.43 -8.98
N ALA A 40 3.21 3.65 -9.28
CA ALA A 40 2.63 4.51 -10.31
C ALA A 40 2.72 3.86 -11.70
N ALA A 41 3.83 3.20 -12.04
CA ALA A 41 3.96 2.48 -13.30
C ALA A 41 2.91 1.38 -13.44
N HIS A 42 2.72 0.54 -12.40
CA HIS A 42 1.68 -0.49 -12.38
C HIS A 42 0.25 0.06 -12.56
N LEU A 43 -0.06 1.18 -11.90
CA LEU A 43 -1.37 1.82 -12.01
C LEU A 43 -1.58 2.48 -13.38
N THR A 44 -0.53 3.04 -13.98
CA THR A 44 -0.56 3.58 -15.34
C THR A 44 -0.78 2.47 -16.37
N ASP A 45 -0.12 1.34 -16.23
CA ASP A 45 -0.33 0.16 -17.08
C ASP A 45 -1.76 -0.40 -16.94
N ALA A 46 -2.36 -0.21 -15.75
CA ALA A 46 -3.77 -0.50 -15.51
C ALA A 46 -4.73 0.63 -15.96
N GLN A 47 -4.25 1.60 -16.77
CA GLN A 47 -5.02 2.71 -17.34
C GLN A 47 -5.58 3.68 -16.29
N LEU A 48 -4.92 3.81 -15.14
CA LEU A 48 -5.20 4.86 -14.17
C LEU A 48 -4.22 6.02 -14.32
N SER A 49 -4.51 7.14 -13.65
CA SER A 49 -3.69 8.38 -13.70
C SER A 49 -3.14 8.69 -12.31
N PRO A 50 -2.13 7.98 -11.83
CA PRO A 50 -1.53 8.23 -10.53
C PRO A 50 -0.78 9.55 -10.50
N GLN A 51 -0.81 10.21 -9.34
CA GLN A 51 -0.05 11.41 -9.02
C GLN A 51 0.94 11.10 -7.91
N ILE A 52 2.20 11.44 -8.11
CA ILE A 52 3.23 11.37 -7.07
C ILE A 52 3.38 12.77 -6.48
N LEU A 53 3.16 12.89 -5.18
CA LEU A 53 3.16 14.15 -4.44
C LEU A 53 4.26 14.10 -3.37
N GLU A 54 5.31 14.87 -3.56
CA GLU A 54 6.41 14.97 -2.60
C GLU A 54 6.12 16.05 -1.55
N SER A 55 6.22 15.67 -0.30
CA SER A 55 6.14 16.58 0.86
C SER A 55 7.50 17.14 1.25
N ALA A 56 8.57 16.41 0.93
CA ALA A 56 9.98 16.77 1.06
C ALA A 56 10.78 15.95 0.03
N PRO A 57 12.04 16.26 -0.24
CA PRO A 57 12.86 15.49 -1.18
C PRO A 57 12.80 13.99 -0.88
N ARG A 58 12.41 13.19 -1.87
CA ARG A 58 12.23 11.73 -1.80
C ARG A 58 11.08 11.22 -0.89
N ARG A 59 10.46 12.07 -0.05
CA ARG A 59 9.33 11.73 0.81
C ARG A 59 8.04 11.83 -0.02
N ALA A 60 7.74 10.79 -0.75
CA ALA A 60 6.74 10.77 -1.80
C ALA A 60 5.50 9.96 -1.41
N ASN A 61 4.34 10.57 -1.67
CA ASN A 61 3.03 9.94 -1.57
C ASN A 61 2.49 9.69 -2.97
N LEU A 62 1.71 8.62 -3.15
CA LEU A 62 1.01 8.34 -4.39
C LEU A 62 -0.49 8.43 -4.16
N VAL A 63 -1.18 9.11 -5.05
CA VAL A 63 -2.64 9.23 -5.03
C VAL A 63 -3.20 8.94 -6.42
N THR A 64 -4.22 8.11 -6.51
CA THR A 64 -4.98 7.91 -7.75
C THR A 64 -6.44 7.61 -7.48
N ARG A 65 -7.31 8.08 -8.36
CA ARG A 65 -8.73 7.71 -8.35
C ARG A 65 -8.96 6.58 -9.33
N TRP A 66 -9.56 5.51 -8.85
CA TRP A 66 -10.05 4.40 -9.67
C TRP A 66 -11.56 4.59 -9.85
N PRO A 67 -12.00 4.98 -11.06
CA PRO A 67 -13.41 5.25 -11.32
C PRO A 67 -14.28 4.03 -11.13
N GLY A 68 -15.41 4.20 -10.47
CA GLY A 68 -16.43 3.18 -10.28
C GLY A 68 -17.56 3.29 -11.29
N VAL A 69 -18.50 2.34 -11.23
CA VAL A 69 -19.71 2.35 -12.10
C VAL A 69 -20.72 3.41 -11.66
N ASP A 70 -20.72 3.80 -10.39
CA ASP A 70 -21.64 4.78 -9.81
C ASP A 70 -20.85 5.90 -9.12
N SER A 71 -20.59 6.96 -9.87
CA SER A 71 -19.86 8.14 -9.37
C SER A 71 -20.70 9.06 -8.46
N ALA A 72 -22.01 8.81 -8.32
CA ALA A 72 -22.87 9.55 -7.38
C ALA A 72 -22.71 9.03 -5.95
N ARG A 73 -22.19 7.82 -5.77
CA ARG A 73 -21.90 7.28 -4.45
C ARG A 73 -20.61 7.89 -3.89
N PRO A 74 -20.57 8.18 -2.58
CA PRO A 74 -19.35 8.63 -1.92
C PRO A 74 -18.18 7.68 -2.20
N PRO A 75 -16.98 8.19 -2.53
CA PRO A 75 -15.82 7.36 -2.80
C PRO A 75 -15.34 6.63 -1.54
N LEU A 76 -14.74 5.46 -1.74
CA LEU A 76 -14.02 4.72 -0.71
C LEU A 76 -12.55 5.12 -0.76
N LEU A 77 -12.01 5.56 0.37
CA LEU A 77 -10.55 5.67 0.53
C LEU A 77 -9.97 4.29 0.85
N VAL A 78 -8.95 3.88 0.11
CA VAL A 78 -8.11 2.73 0.44
C VAL A 78 -6.68 3.22 0.55
N HIS A 79 -6.10 3.11 1.74
CA HIS A 79 -4.76 3.65 1.99
C HIS A 79 -3.82 2.61 2.60
N GLY A 80 -2.54 2.79 2.34
CA GLY A 80 -1.44 2.05 2.92
C GLY A 80 -0.18 2.90 2.88
N HIS A 81 0.92 2.43 3.49
CA HIS A 81 2.19 3.14 3.49
C HIS A 81 3.26 2.43 2.69
N LEU A 82 4.23 3.22 2.22
CA LEU A 82 5.34 2.78 1.38
C LEU A 82 6.63 2.58 2.18
N ASP A 83 6.77 3.31 3.28
CA ASP A 83 7.95 3.21 4.14
C ASP A 83 7.93 1.93 4.97
N VAL A 84 9.07 1.60 5.53
CA VAL A 84 9.25 0.46 6.43
C VAL A 84 10.21 0.84 7.56
N VAL A 85 10.06 0.24 8.73
CA VAL A 85 11.07 0.37 9.79
C VAL A 85 12.40 -0.20 9.33
N PRO A 86 13.54 0.41 9.73
CA PRO A 86 14.86 -0.11 9.38
C PRO A 86 15.07 -1.54 9.86
N ALA A 87 15.85 -2.30 9.12
CA ALA A 87 16.23 -3.67 9.47
C ALA A 87 17.75 -3.78 9.58
N GLN A 88 18.23 -4.49 10.61
CA GLN A 88 19.64 -4.81 10.75
C GLN A 88 19.87 -6.19 10.16
N ALA A 89 20.69 -6.30 9.12
CA ALA A 89 20.92 -7.55 8.40
C ALA A 89 21.40 -8.69 9.31
N ALA A 90 22.09 -8.37 10.40
CA ALA A 90 22.57 -9.37 11.36
C ALA A 90 21.45 -10.10 12.12
N ASP A 91 20.24 -9.52 12.16
CA ASP A 91 19.08 -10.10 12.85
C ASP A 91 18.23 -10.99 11.90
N TRP A 92 18.64 -11.13 10.65
CA TRP A 92 17.88 -11.82 9.62
C TRP A 92 18.61 -13.05 9.07
N SER A 93 17.86 -14.09 8.76
CA SER A 93 18.40 -15.31 8.10
C SER A 93 18.59 -15.14 6.59
N VAL A 94 18.07 -14.06 6.00
CA VAL A 94 18.23 -13.62 4.61
C VAL A 94 18.46 -12.11 4.61
N ASP A 95 18.95 -11.55 3.51
CA ASP A 95 19.00 -10.08 3.39
C ASP A 95 17.57 -9.52 3.49
N PRO A 96 17.29 -8.61 4.46
CA PRO A 96 15.96 -8.03 4.64
C PRO A 96 15.40 -7.27 3.45
N LEU A 97 16.23 -6.89 2.50
CA LEU A 97 15.80 -6.23 1.26
C LEU A 97 15.89 -7.15 0.02
N SER A 98 16.13 -8.46 0.22
CA SER A 98 16.24 -9.38 -0.92
C SER A 98 14.93 -9.63 -1.67
N GLY A 99 13.79 -9.56 -0.99
CA GLY A 99 12.51 -9.97 -1.56
C GLY A 99 12.53 -11.45 -2.02
N GLU A 100 13.32 -12.30 -1.38
CA GLU A 100 13.48 -13.69 -1.77
C GLU A 100 12.16 -14.44 -1.70
N ILE A 101 11.80 -15.17 -2.78
CA ILE A 101 10.66 -16.08 -2.79
C ILE A 101 11.19 -17.49 -2.61
N ARG A 102 10.98 -18.07 -1.43
CA ARG A 102 11.48 -19.37 -1.05
C ARG A 102 10.49 -20.11 -0.15
N ASP A 103 10.34 -21.41 -0.37
CA ASP A 103 9.51 -22.32 0.44
C ASP A 103 8.04 -21.86 0.58
N GLY A 104 7.50 -21.18 -0.44
CA GLY A 104 6.13 -20.66 -0.46
C GLY A 104 5.94 -19.34 0.27
N PHE A 105 7.02 -18.69 0.72
CA PHE A 105 7.01 -17.39 1.41
C PHE A 105 7.78 -16.34 0.62
N VAL A 106 7.40 -15.09 0.81
CA VAL A 106 8.19 -13.92 0.41
C VAL A 106 8.90 -13.40 1.66
N TRP A 107 10.22 -13.32 1.60
CA TRP A 107 11.07 -12.93 2.72
C TRP A 107 11.54 -11.48 2.54
N GLY A 108 11.45 -10.71 3.61
CA GLY A 108 12.03 -9.37 3.66
C GLY A 108 11.25 -8.38 4.50
N ARG A 109 11.87 -7.23 4.77
CA ARG A 109 11.25 -6.11 5.49
C ARG A 109 10.12 -5.52 4.65
N GLY A 110 8.94 -5.33 5.25
CA GLY A 110 7.73 -4.90 4.55
C GLY A 110 6.89 -6.04 3.96
N ALA A 111 7.34 -7.31 4.10
CA ALA A 111 6.57 -8.47 3.63
C ALA A 111 5.21 -8.63 4.34
N ILE A 112 5.06 -8.06 5.54
CA ILE A 112 3.82 -8.05 6.33
C ILE A 112 3.33 -6.62 6.52
N ASP A 113 4.22 -5.71 6.85
CA ASP A 113 3.94 -4.33 7.19
C ASP A 113 4.69 -3.36 6.24
N MET A 114 3.99 -2.73 5.22
CA MET A 114 2.75 -3.29 4.67
C MET A 114 2.80 -3.34 3.15
N LYS A 115 4.00 -3.55 2.56
CA LYS A 115 4.19 -3.65 1.09
C LYS A 115 3.34 -4.76 0.45
N GLN A 116 3.01 -5.82 1.21
CA GLN A 116 2.12 -6.88 0.73
C GLN A 116 0.72 -6.35 0.40
N PHE A 117 0.21 -5.41 1.19
CA PHE A 117 -1.10 -4.81 0.92
C PHE A 117 -1.06 -3.97 -0.37
N ILE A 118 0.01 -3.19 -0.55
CA ILE A 118 0.24 -2.44 -1.79
C ILE A 118 0.32 -3.39 -2.99
N ALA A 119 1.10 -4.47 -2.90
CA ALA A 119 1.23 -5.46 -3.96
C ALA A 119 -0.12 -6.11 -4.34
N GLN A 120 -0.93 -6.45 -3.33
CA GLN A 120 -2.28 -6.99 -3.56
C GLN A 120 -3.18 -6.00 -4.28
N LEU A 121 -3.15 -4.72 -3.89
CA LEU A 121 -3.95 -3.68 -4.53
C LEU A 121 -3.52 -3.45 -5.99
N LEU A 122 -2.23 -3.39 -6.27
CA LEU A 122 -1.71 -3.19 -7.63
C LEU A 122 -2.16 -4.33 -8.56
N VAL A 123 -2.03 -5.59 -8.10
CA VAL A 123 -2.46 -6.75 -8.87
C VAL A 123 -3.98 -6.78 -9.03
N LEU A 124 -4.74 -6.51 -7.96
CA LEU A 124 -6.20 -6.46 -7.99
C LEU A 124 -6.71 -5.43 -9.00
N VAL A 125 -6.17 -4.22 -8.96
CA VAL A 125 -6.54 -3.14 -9.89
C VAL A 125 -6.27 -3.58 -11.33
N ALA A 126 -5.06 -4.07 -11.60
CA ALA A 126 -4.66 -4.51 -12.94
C ALA A 126 -5.55 -5.65 -13.47
N GLU A 127 -5.89 -6.62 -12.63
CA GLU A 127 -6.75 -7.74 -13.04
C GLU A 127 -8.19 -7.30 -13.30
N ARG A 128 -8.74 -6.44 -12.43
CA ARG A 128 -10.10 -5.93 -12.61
C ARG A 128 -10.23 -5.02 -13.82
N GLN A 129 -9.25 -4.15 -14.05
CA GLN A 129 -9.20 -3.29 -15.25
C GLN A 129 -9.13 -4.13 -16.53
N ARG A 130 -8.24 -5.12 -16.56
CA ARG A 130 -8.13 -6.05 -17.71
C ARG A 130 -9.42 -6.84 -17.98
N ALA A 131 -10.15 -7.16 -16.91
CA ALA A 131 -11.42 -7.87 -17.00
C ALA A 131 -12.63 -6.97 -17.30
N GLY A 132 -12.44 -5.64 -17.42
CA GLY A 132 -13.53 -4.68 -17.58
C GLY A 132 -14.49 -4.64 -16.38
N ARG A 133 -13.99 -4.84 -15.18
CA ARG A 133 -14.77 -4.91 -13.93
C ARG A 133 -14.40 -3.74 -12.99
N PRO A 134 -14.87 -2.54 -13.26
CA PRO A 134 -14.64 -1.40 -12.35
C PRO A 134 -15.27 -1.65 -10.96
N PRO A 135 -14.85 -0.93 -9.92
CA PRO A 135 -15.48 -1.00 -8.60
C PRO A 135 -16.92 -0.45 -8.65
N ALA A 136 -17.72 -0.76 -7.62
CA ALA A 136 -19.11 -0.31 -7.54
C ALA A 136 -19.25 1.21 -7.34
N ARG A 137 -18.26 1.85 -6.74
CA ARG A 137 -18.12 3.31 -6.54
C ARG A 137 -16.67 3.70 -6.76
N ASP A 138 -16.39 4.96 -6.89
CA ASP A 138 -15.00 5.43 -6.99
C ASP A 138 -14.18 4.96 -5.79
N VAL A 139 -12.93 4.58 -6.05
CA VAL A 139 -11.95 4.24 -5.03
C VAL A 139 -10.79 5.22 -5.13
N LEU A 140 -10.50 5.92 -4.03
CA LEU A 140 -9.32 6.74 -3.90
C LEU A 140 -8.21 5.88 -3.28
N LEU A 141 -7.19 5.53 -4.08
CA LEU A 141 -6.01 4.83 -3.61
C LEU A 141 -4.97 5.84 -3.15
N VAL A 142 -4.47 5.69 -1.93
CA VAL A 142 -3.48 6.57 -1.34
C VAL A 142 -2.38 5.74 -0.71
N PHE A 143 -1.15 5.86 -1.21
CA PHE A 143 0.03 5.23 -0.62
C PHE A 143 0.92 6.30 -0.03
N THR A 144 1.07 6.27 1.28
CA THR A 144 1.69 7.37 2.05
C THR A 144 3.15 7.09 2.36
N ALA A 145 3.87 8.16 2.60
CA ALA A 145 5.17 8.17 3.23
C ALA A 145 5.04 8.27 4.76
N ASP A 146 6.11 7.94 5.50
CA ASP A 146 6.34 8.33 6.89
C ASP A 146 5.31 7.78 7.90
N GLU A 147 4.67 6.67 7.62
CA GLU A 147 3.72 6.08 8.58
C GLU A 147 4.45 5.54 9.80
N GLU A 148 5.54 4.82 9.59
CA GLU A 148 6.34 4.10 10.60
C GLU A 148 7.04 5.01 11.62
N HIS A 149 6.95 6.32 11.45
CA HIS A 149 7.54 7.27 12.40
C HIS A 149 6.53 8.33 12.89
N SER A 150 6.05 9.20 12.03
CA SER A 150 5.24 10.34 12.48
C SER A 150 4.05 10.68 11.58
N GLY A 151 4.02 10.19 10.36
CA GLY A 151 3.03 10.55 9.35
C GLY A 151 3.11 11.99 8.85
N GLN A 152 4.08 12.79 9.35
CA GLN A 152 4.19 14.22 9.01
C GLN A 152 4.51 14.45 7.53
N ARG A 153 5.19 13.51 6.87
CA ARG A 153 5.50 13.54 5.45
C ARG A 153 4.44 12.85 4.59
N GLY A 154 3.54 12.11 5.20
CA GLY A 154 2.50 11.30 4.58
C GLY A 154 1.10 11.82 4.85
N SER A 155 0.36 11.08 5.67
CA SER A 155 -1.07 11.29 5.93
C SER A 155 -1.39 12.68 6.46
N TYR A 156 -0.61 13.21 7.42
CA TYR A 156 -0.82 14.56 7.95
C TYR A 156 -0.60 15.64 6.88
N TRP A 157 0.47 15.50 6.08
CA TRP A 157 0.74 16.47 5.02
C TRP A 157 -0.36 16.46 3.96
N LEU A 158 -0.80 15.28 3.51
CA LEU A 158 -1.88 15.15 2.55
C LEU A 158 -3.17 15.76 3.08
N ALA A 159 -3.53 15.48 4.33
CA ALA A 159 -4.75 16.02 4.95
C ALA A 159 -4.74 17.55 5.06
N ARG A 160 -3.57 18.17 5.25
CA ARG A 160 -3.43 19.62 5.35
C ARG A 160 -3.28 20.31 4.00
N GLU A 161 -2.34 19.82 3.20
CA GLU A 161 -1.88 20.56 2.00
C GLU A 161 -2.62 20.09 0.73
N ARG A 162 -3.32 18.95 0.79
CA ARG A 162 -4.02 18.34 -0.36
C ARG A 162 -5.42 17.87 0.01
N ARG A 163 -6.07 18.56 0.94
CA ARG A 163 -7.36 18.18 1.50
C ARG A 163 -8.44 17.92 0.43
N THR A 164 -8.45 18.69 -0.65
CA THR A 164 -9.44 18.54 -1.72
C THR A 164 -9.40 17.20 -2.44
N LEU A 165 -8.29 16.46 -2.34
CA LEU A 165 -8.22 15.07 -2.87
C LEU A 165 -9.22 14.13 -2.18
N PHE A 166 -9.61 14.44 -0.96
CA PHE A 166 -10.48 13.62 -0.11
C PHE A 166 -11.94 14.10 -0.10
N ASP A 167 -12.28 15.08 -0.94
CA ASP A 167 -13.64 15.61 -0.96
C ASP A 167 -14.66 14.50 -1.30
N GLY A 168 -15.69 14.42 -0.46
CA GLY A 168 -16.77 13.44 -0.58
C GLY A 168 -16.44 12.04 -0.04
N VAL A 169 -15.24 11.78 0.42
CA VAL A 169 -14.89 10.51 1.10
C VAL A 169 -15.61 10.43 2.44
N VAL A 170 -16.29 9.30 2.67
CA VAL A 170 -17.03 9.03 3.93
C VAL A 170 -16.62 7.71 4.59
N ASP A 171 -15.97 6.83 3.82
CA ASP A 171 -15.48 5.54 4.30
C ASP A 171 -13.99 5.40 3.97
N ALA A 172 -13.24 4.80 4.87
CA ALA A 172 -11.84 4.47 4.66
C ALA A 172 -11.54 3.02 5.02
N MET A 173 -10.59 2.43 4.31
CA MET A 173 -10.01 1.12 4.60
C MET A 173 -8.48 1.24 4.50
N GLY A 174 -7.79 0.75 5.51
CA GLY A 174 -6.33 0.76 5.55
C GLY A 174 -5.82 -0.23 6.55
N GLU A 175 -4.61 0.00 7.03
CA GLU A 175 -4.04 -0.72 8.13
C GLU A 175 -4.73 -0.31 9.43
N GLY A 176 -5.15 -1.25 10.21
CA GLY A 176 -5.79 -1.01 11.48
C GLY A 176 -6.91 -2.00 11.75
N GLY A 177 -6.92 -2.58 12.93
CA GLY A 177 -7.79 -3.71 13.23
C GLY A 177 -7.34 -4.97 12.49
N GLY A 178 -8.26 -5.82 12.14
CA GLY A 178 -8.00 -6.97 11.26
C GLY A 178 -7.31 -8.16 11.91
N PHE A 179 -6.97 -8.11 13.19
CA PHE A 179 -6.54 -9.31 13.89
C PHE A 179 -7.75 -10.14 14.34
N SER A 180 -7.57 -11.44 14.36
CA SER A 180 -8.59 -12.35 14.84
C SER A 180 -8.18 -12.98 16.18
N LEU A 181 -9.13 -13.11 17.08
CA LEU A 181 -8.98 -13.85 18.33
C LEU A 181 -9.59 -15.23 18.16
N SER A 182 -8.80 -16.27 18.43
CA SER A 182 -9.32 -17.64 18.50
C SER A 182 -10.11 -17.81 19.80
N LEU A 183 -11.34 -18.24 19.67
CA LEU A 183 -12.23 -18.56 20.78
C LEU A 183 -12.39 -20.08 20.90
N PRO A 184 -12.90 -20.61 22.04
CA PRO A 184 -13.25 -22.02 22.17
C PRO A 184 -14.23 -22.47 21.07
N ASN A 185 -14.20 -23.76 20.70
CA ASN A 185 -15.04 -24.38 19.66
C ASN A 185 -14.78 -23.88 18.24
N ASP A 186 -13.52 -23.66 17.88
CA ASP A 186 -13.06 -23.22 16.54
C ASP A 186 -13.71 -21.91 16.02
N ARG A 187 -14.25 -21.11 16.94
CA ARG A 187 -14.79 -19.79 16.59
C ARG A 187 -13.68 -18.77 16.51
N ARG A 188 -13.84 -17.80 15.60
CA ARG A 188 -12.98 -16.63 15.51
C ARG A 188 -13.77 -15.35 15.68
N LEU A 189 -13.22 -14.44 16.47
CA LEU A 189 -13.67 -13.07 16.56
C LEU A 189 -12.74 -12.22 15.70
N TYR A 190 -13.31 -11.44 14.80
CA TYR A 190 -12.58 -10.44 14.03
C TYR A 190 -12.84 -9.07 14.63
N SER A 191 -11.76 -8.38 14.97
CA SER A 191 -11.86 -7.00 15.47
C SER A 191 -12.04 -6.07 14.28
N ILE A 192 -13.05 -5.21 14.37
CA ILE A 192 -13.27 -4.13 13.40
C ILE A 192 -13.03 -2.83 14.13
N GLY A 193 -12.04 -2.07 13.67
CA GLY A 193 -11.79 -0.71 14.14
C GLY A 193 -12.93 0.19 13.66
N THR A 194 -13.61 0.87 14.58
CA THR A 194 -14.51 1.97 14.26
C THR A 194 -13.91 3.23 14.84
N GLY A 195 -13.53 4.18 14.00
CA GLY A 195 -13.05 5.50 14.41
C GLY A 195 -14.18 6.52 14.36
N GLU A 196 -14.16 7.49 15.26
CA GLU A 196 -14.93 8.73 15.18
C GLU A 196 -14.10 9.84 14.53
#